data_d8fc635ae18971eba7e232eb509903da
#
_entry.id   d8fc635ae18971eba7e232eb509903da
#
_cell.length_a   1.000
_cell.length_b   1.000
_cell.length_c   1.000
_cell.angle_alpha   90.00
_cell.angle_beta   90.00
_cell.angle_gamma   90.00
#
_symmetry.space_group_name_H-M   'P 1'
#
loop_
_entity.id
_entity.type
_entity.pdbx_description
1 polymer ?
#
loop_
_entity_poly.entity_id
_entity_poly.type
_entity_poly.pdbx_seq_one_letter_code
_entity_poly.pdbx_strand_id
1 'polypeptide(L)'
;MASRSHALPLPTPQRGVAMVVAAGIAAGALVGGIGSTPAHAATSNATYFINAINAQRAAHGRAKLTADPTMMAAAQHWAQQMAKSNKLYHNPHLATSVSNWKYLGENVGVGYSNSSLESAFYASTPHRDNMLDKDYTQIGVAVVVIKGKYWVAEEYRRPMHATVSAKVAHKTTHKAKAVTLKVGSRGARVRAVQRLLHVTADGIFGPHTKAAVEKFQRHHHLKVNGRVGPKTLAALRH
;
A
#
# COMPACT_ATOMS: atom_id res chain seq x y z
N MET A 1 -19.07 -51.90 3.44
CA MET A 1 -17.81 -51.23 3.80
C MET A 1 -18.02 -49.73 3.64
N ALA A 2 -18.21 -49.03 4.74
CA ALA A 2 -18.50 -47.60 4.72
C ALA A 2 -17.18 -46.82 4.79
N SER A 3 -16.88 -46.07 3.75
CA SER A 3 -15.73 -45.18 3.69
C SER A 3 -15.93 -44.01 4.65
N ARG A 4 -15.14 -43.96 5.70
CA ARG A 4 -15.09 -42.81 6.62
C ARG A 4 -14.35 -41.67 5.93
N SER A 5 -15.09 -40.64 5.49
CA SER A 5 -14.55 -39.35 5.10
C SER A 5 -13.90 -38.71 6.33
N HIS A 6 -12.56 -38.65 6.36
CA HIS A 6 -11.84 -37.89 7.37
C HIS A 6 -11.93 -36.42 6.96
N ALA A 7 -12.88 -35.70 7.54
CA ALA A 7 -12.87 -34.26 7.52
C ALA A 7 -11.59 -33.79 8.25
N LEU A 8 -10.70 -33.13 7.53
CA LEU A 8 -9.55 -32.46 8.13
C LEU A 8 -10.07 -31.40 9.10
N PRO A 9 -9.51 -31.29 10.31
CA PRO A 9 -9.91 -30.26 11.24
C PRO A 9 -9.65 -28.90 10.59
N LEU A 10 -10.66 -28.03 10.62
CA LEU A 10 -10.54 -26.64 10.23
C LEU A 10 -9.37 -26.02 10.98
N PRO A 11 -8.46 -25.31 10.31
CA PRO A 11 -7.31 -24.70 10.97
C PRO A 11 -7.82 -23.67 11.99
N THR A 12 -7.43 -23.89 13.23
CA THR A 12 -7.64 -22.96 14.35
C THR A 12 -6.88 -21.65 14.14
N PRO A 13 -7.23 -20.62 14.80
CA PRO A 13 -7.83 -19.38 14.32
C PRO A 13 -6.85 -18.25 14.10
N GLN A 14 -7.40 -17.14 13.62
CA GLN A 14 -6.82 -15.81 13.63
C GLN A 14 -5.99 -15.58 14.90
N ARG A 15 -4.67 -15.47 14.76
CA ARG A 15 -3.81 -15.00 15.84
C ARG A 15 -3.95 -13.47 15.92
N GLY A 16 -4.41 -13.00 17.07
CA GLY A 16 -4.39 -11.58 17.39
C GLY A 16 -5.30 -10.71 16.52
N VAL A 17 -6.44 -10.40 17.05
CA VAL A 17 -7.40 -9.44 16.52
C VAL A 17 -7.37 -8.24 17.45
N ALA A 18 -6.96 -7.07 16.94
CA ALA A 18 -6.78 -5.91 17.78
C ALA A 18 -7.34 -4.63 17.16
N MET A 19 -8.09 -3.84 17.95
CA MET A 19 -8.69 -2.57 17.55
C MET A 19 -8.09 -1.40 18.31
N VAL A 20 -7.81 -0.29 17.62
CA VAL A 20 -7.40 0.95 18.25
C VAL A 20 -8.17 2.15 17.73
N VAL A 21 -8.57 3.01 18.65
CA VAL A 21 -9.04 4.37 18.35
C VAL A 21 -7.94 5.33 18.78
N ALA A 22 -7.28 5.97 17.83
CA ALA A 22 -6.29 7.00 18.13
C ALA A 22 -7.01 8.35 18.31
N ALA A 23 -7.00 8.86 19.55
CA ALA A 23 -7.46 10.19 19.85
C ALA A 23 -6.41 11.20 19.36
N GLY A 24 -6.69 11.90 18.27
CA GLY A 24 -5.87 13.02 17.81
C GLY A 24 -6.60 14.33 18.02
N ILE A 25 -5.88 15.35 18.49
CA ILE A 25 -6.41 16.73 18.56
C ILE A 25 -6.52 17.22 17.12
N ALA A 26 -7.74 17.40 16.64
CA ALA A 26 -8.01 17.99 15.35
C ALA A 26 -7.78 19.50 15.44
N ALA A 27 -6.65 20.00 14.99
CA ALA A 27 -6.52 21.39 14.58
C ALA A 27 -7.27 21.54 13.26
N GLY A 28 -8.39 22.23 13.28
CA GLY A 28 -9.30 22.30 12.14
C GLY A 28 -8.74 23.08 10.96
N ALA A 29 -8.94 22.53 9.79
CA ALA A 29 -9.14 23.28 8.56
C ALA A 29 -10.29 22.62 7.80
N LEU A 30 -11.44 23.25 7.84
CA LEU A 30 -12.58 22.94 6.99
C LEU A 30 -12.26 23.31 5.55
N VAL A 31 -12.09 22.31 4.71
CA VAL A 31 -12.32 22.44 3.27
C VAL A 31 -13.23 21.29 2.84
N GLY A 32 -14.45 21.66 2.50
CA GLY A 32 -15.47 20.75 2.04
C GLY A 32 -15.12 20.13 0.68
N GLY A 33 -15.33 18.85 0.57
CA GLY A 33 -15.24 18.10 -0.68
C GLY A 33 -15.59 16.65 -0.41
N ILE A 34 -16.73 16.19 -0.89
CA ILE A 34 -17.07 14.76 -0.95
C ILE A 34 -16.20 14.16 -2.08
N GLY A 35 -14.96 13.87 -1.74
CA GLY A 35 -14.01 13.26 -2.65
C GLY A 35 -13.62 11.91 -2.10
N SER A 36 -13.91 10.82 -2.83
CA SER A 36 -13.20 9.57 -2.68
C SER A 36 -11.70 9.88 -2.69
N THR A 37 -10.94 9.39 -1.70
CA THR A 37 -9.49 9.54 -1.69
C THR A 37 -8.92 9.08 -3.02
N PRO A 38 -8.19 9.91 -3.75
CA PRO A 38 -7.61 9.46 -5.01
C PRO A 38 -6.72 8.24 -4.72
N ALA A 39 -6.81 7.23 -5.57
CA ALA A 39 -6.09 5.94 -5.43
C ALA A 39 -4.60 6.10 -5.11
N HIS A 40 -4.02 7.24 -5.41
CA HIS A 40 -2.63 7.58 -5.14
C HIS A 40 -2.35 7.93 -3.68
N ALA A 41 -3.23 8.66 -3.02
CA ALA A 41 -3.09 8.96 -1.59
C ALA A 41 -3.27 7.68 -0.75
N ALA A 42 -4.17 6.79 -1.16
CA ALA A 42 -4.34 5.48 -0.54
C ALA A 42 -3.06 4.63 -0.63
N THR A 43 -2.39 4.62 -1.78
CA THR A 43 -1.13 3.88 -1.98
C THR A 43 0.02 4.48 -1.14
N SER A 44 0.12 5.81 -1.01
CA SER A 44 1.16 6.46 -0.21
C SER A 44 0.97 6.19 1.28
N ASN A 45 -0.28 6.23 1.76
CA ASN A 45 -0.60 5.92 3.16
C ASN A 45 -0.31 4.45 3.50
N ALA A 46 -0.71 3.51 2.64
CA ALA A 46 -0.40 2.09 2.82
C ALA A 46 1.13 1.85 2.86
N THR A 47 1.88 2.51 1.98
CA THR A 47 3.35 2.43 1.96
C THR A 47 3.96 2.97 3.25
N TYR A 48 3.41 4.04 3.82
CA TYR A 48 3.83 4.58 5.11
C TYR A 48 3.78 3.50 6.20
N PHE A 49 2.63 2.84 6.39
CA PHE A 49 2.46 1.80 7.40
C PHE A 49 3.37 0.59 7.15
N ILE A 50 3.46 0.08 5.92
CA ILE A 50 4.32 -1.06 5.60
C ILE A 50 5.79 -0.75 5.91
N ASN A 51 6.25 0.46 5.63
CA ASN A 51 7.62 0.88 5.93
C ASN A 51 7.83 1.02 7.44
N ALA A 52 6.90 1.61 8.18
CA ALA A 52 6.97 1.75 9.62
C ALA A 52 7.00 0.37 10.32
N ILE A 53 6.07 -0.53 9.95
CA ILE A 53 6.03 -1.91 10.46
C ILE A 53 7.36 -2.62 10.16
N ASN A 54 7.87 -2.53 8.94
CA ASN A 54 9.12 -3.19 8.57
C ASN A 54 10.36 -2.57 9.26
N ALA A 55 10.34 -1.30 9.62
CA ALA A 55 11.36 -0.67 10.45
C ALA A 55 11.33 -1.23 11.89
N GLN A 56 10.13 -1.34 12.50
CA GLN A 56 9.97 -1.96 13.81
C GLN A 56 10.40 -3.43 13.80
N ARG A 57 10.01 -4.18 12.78
CA ARG A 57 10.43 -5.57 12.62
C ARG A 57 11.96 -5.71 12.54
N ALA A 58 12.62 -4.86 11.77
CA ALA A 58 14.09 -4.85 11.67
C ALA A 58 14.75 -4.53 13.02
N ALA A 59 14.23 -3.55 13.76
CA ALA A 59 14.71 -3.20 15.11
C ALA A 59 14.57 -4.35 16.12
N HIS A 60 13.64 -5.29 15.88
CA HIS A 60 13.40 -6.48 16.72
C HIS A 60 13.97 -7.77 16.11
N GLY A 61 14.87 -7.69 15.12
CA GLY A 61 15.47 -8.86 14.47
C GLY A 61 14.47 -9.74 13.72
N ARG A 62 13.36 -9.18 13.24
CA ARG A 62 12.34 -9.88 12.46
C ARG A 62 12.54 -9.65 10.97
N ALA A 63 12.27 -10.68 10.16
CA ALA A 63 12.26 -10.55 8.72
C ALA A 63 11.16 -9.56 8.26
N LYS A 64 11.45 -8.80 7.21
CA LYS A 64 10.48 -7.89 6.60
C LYS A 64 9.27 -8.64 6.05
N LEU A 65 8.10 -8.05 6.21
CA LEU A 65 6.88 -8.48 5.54
C LEU A 65 6.88 -7.99 4.09
N THR A 66 6.43 -8.84 3.18
CA THR A 66 6.25 -8.49 1.77
C THR A 66 4.80 -8.11 1.51
N ALA A 67 4.58 -6.97 0.89
CA ALA A 67 3.23 -6.61 0.44
C ALA A 67 2.70 -7.63 -0.58
N ASP A 68 1.52 -8.15 -0.33
CA ASP A 68 0.86 -9.13 -1.19
C ASP A 68 -0.42 -8.53 -1.80
N PRO A 69 -0.62 -8.63 -3.13
CA PRO A 69 -1.75 -7.99 -3.80
C PRO A 69 -3.11 -8.46 -3.28
N THR A 70 -3.25 -9.74 -2.91
CA THR A 70 -4.50 -10.29 -2.37
C THR A 70 -4.78 -9.72 -0.98
N MET A 71 -3.73 -9.64 -0.13
CA MET A 71 -3.86 -9.05 1.19
C MET A 71 -4.13 -7.55 1.11
N MET A 72 -3.50 -6.83 0.17
CA MET A 72 -3.78 -5.41 -0.10
C MET A 72 -5.24 -5.18 -0.51
N ALA A 73 -5.79 -6.06 -1.35
CA ALA A 73 -7.18 -5.98 -1.77
C ALA A 73 -8.15 -6.25 -0.60
N ALA A 74 -7.85 -7.23 0.25
CA ALA A 74 -8.64 -7.54 1.45
C ALA A 74 -8.65 -6.35 2.42
N ALA A 75 -7.48 -5.79 2.74
CA ALA A 75 -7.34 -4.60 3.57
C ALA A 75 -8.11 -3.39 3.00
N GLN A 76 -8.01 -3.16 1.67
CA GLN A 76 -8.72 -2.07 1.01
C GLN A 76 -10.23 -2.23 1.12
N HIS A 77 -10.73 -3.43 0.87
CA HIS A 77 -12.15 -3.72 1.01
C HIS A 77 -12.62 -3.45 2.45
N TRP A 78 -11.85 -3.93 3.45
CA TRP A 78 -12.25 -3.80 4.83
C TRP A 78 -12.19 -2.37 5.36
N ALA A 79 -11.13 -1.64 5.07
CA ALA A 79 -11.03 -0.22 5.41
C ALA A 79 -12.20 0.60 4.82
N GLN A 80 -12.64 0.27 3.58
CA GLN A 80 -13.81 0.88 2.96
C GLN A 80 -15.11 0.54 3.70
N GLN A 81 -15.31 -0.70 4.13
CA GLN A 81 -16.49 -1.12 4.87
C GLN A 81 -16.60 -0.39 6.22
N MET A 82 -15.49 -0.32 6.96
CA MET A 82 -15.44 0.44 8.22
C MET A 82 -15.72 1.93 8.01
N ALA A 83 -15.09 2.53 7.00
CA ALA A 83 -15.27 3.95 6.68
C ALA A 83 -16.71 4.27 6.26
N LYS A 84 -17.32 3.41 5.43
CA LYS A 84 -18.70 3.56 4.94
C LYS A 84 -19.72 3.41 6.07
N SER A 85 -19.52 2.44 6.96
CA SER A 85 -20.40 2.19 8.09
C SER A 85 -20.16 3.13 9.27
N ASN A 86 -19.06 3.90 9.24
CA ASN A 86 -18.54 4.70 10.36
C ASN A 86 -18.42 3.88 11.67
N LYS A 87 -18.04 2.61 11.54
CA LYS A 87 -17.84 1.69 12.67
C LYS A 87 -16.48 1.03 12.57
N LEU A 88 -15.79 0.93 13.70
CA LEU A 88 -14.55 0.19 13.84
C LEU A 88 -14.87 -1.24 14.29
N TYR A 89 -14.51 -2.24 13.47
CA TYR A 89 -14.72 -3.65 13.77
C TYR A 89 -13.81 -4.52 12.90
N HIS A 90 -13.56 -5.75 13.38
CA HIS A 90 -12.74 -6.71 12.65
C HIS A 90 -13.47 -7.30 11.46
N ASN A 91 -12.69 -7.74 10.46
CA ASN A 91 -13.21 -8.43 9.29
C ASN A 91 -13.66 -9.86 9.63
N PRO A 92 -14.96 -10.13 9.77
CA PRO A 92 -15.45 -11.46 10.10
C PRO A 92 -15.25 -12.45 8.96
N HIS A 93 -14.93 -11.96 7.77
CA HIS A 93 -14.75 -12.75 6.56
C HIS A 93 -13.30 -12.84 6.09
N LEU A 94 -12.32 -12.37 6.87
CA LEU A 94 -10.93 -12.38 6.45
C LEU A 94 -10.49 -13.80 6.04
N ALA A 95 -10.77 -14.80 6.86
CA ALA A 95 -10.37 -16.17 6.61
C ALA A 95 -11.01 -16.81 5.35
N THR A 96 -12.15 -16.30 4.93
CA THR A 96 -12.87 -16.76 3.73
C THR A 96 -12.61 -15.91 2.49
N SER A 97 -12.19 -14.66 2.69
CA SER A 97 -11.89 -13.71 1.60
C SER A 97 -10.48 -13.84 1.03
N VAL A 98 -9.57 -14.48 1.77
CA VAL A 98 -8.21 -14.76 1.32
C VAL A 98 -7.93 -16.25 1.32
N SER A 99 -7.10 -16.69 0.39
CA SER A 99 -6.71 -18.10 0.25
C SER A 99 -5.26 -18.33 0.65
N ASN A 100 -4.83 -19.59 0.68
CA ASN A 100 -3.44 -20.00 0.93
C ASN A 100 -2.85 -19.39 2.21
N TRP A 101 -3.53 -19.54 3.34
CA TRP A 101 -3.06 -19.09 4.62
C TRP A 101 -2.94 -20.22 5.64
N LYS A 102 -1.88 -20.19 6.43
CA LYS A 102 -1.68 -21.01 7.63
C LYS A 102 -2.02 -20.21 8.89
N TYR A 103 -1.66 -18.94 8.90
CA TYR A 103 -1.99 -17.97 9.95
C TYR A 103 -2.46 -16.68 9.31
N LEU A 104 -3.45 -16.06 9.93
CA LEU A 104 -3.94 -14.71 9.63
C LEU A 104 -3.96 -13.89 10.91
N GLY A 105 -3.75 -12.60 10.77
CA GLY A 105 -3.93 -11.59 11.80
C GLY A 105 -4.45 -10.32 11.21
N GLU A 106 -5.06 -9.50 12.02
CA GLU A 106 -5.61 -8.22 11.61
C GLU A 106 -5.40 -7.17 12.69
N ASN A 107 -4.98 -5.99 12.28
CA ASN A 107 -5.09 -4.78 13.07
C ASN A 107 -6.06 -3.83 12.37
N VAL A 108 -6.98 -3.26 13.10
CA VAL A 108 -7.87 -2.22 12.60
C VAL A 108 -7.84 -0.99 13.50
N GLY A 109 -7.89 0.18 12.88
CA GLY A 109 -7.83 1.44 13.61
C GLY A 109 -8.58 2.56 12.95
N VAL A 110 -9.00 3.54 13.75
CA VAL A 110 -9.54 4.81 13.30
C VAL A 110 -8.86 5.95 14.04
N GLY A 111 -8.49 7.00 13.31
CA GLY A 111 -7.78 8.16 13.85
C GLY A 111 -7.77 9.31 12.87
N TYR A 112 -6.87 10.25 13.07
CA TYR A 112 -6.81 11.48 12.28
C TYR A 112 -5.50 11.68 11.53
N SER A 113 -4.52 10.80 11.73
CA SER A 113 -3.27 10.80 10.97
C SER A 113 -2.63 9.42 10.93
N ASN A 114 -1.77 9.17 9.94
CA ASN A 114 -0.99 7.93 9.86
C ASN A 114 -0.08 7.76 11.09
N SER A 115 0.61 8.84 11.50
CA SER A 115 1.58 8.79 12.59
C SER A 115 0.92 8.48 13.94
N SER A 116 -0.24 9.07 14.24
CA SER A 116 -0.96 8.79 15.49
C SER A 116 -1.49 7.35 15.52
N LEU A 117 -1.95 6.82 14.40
CA LEU A 117 -2.44 5.44 14.29
C LEU A 117 -1.29 4.43 14.39
N GLU A 118 -0.19 4.65 13.69
CA GLU A 118 1.00 3.78 13.77
C GLU A 118 1.54 3.73 15.21
N SER A 119 1.69 4.89 15.85
CA SER A 119 2.13 4.97 17.25
C SER A 119 1.17 4.26 18.19
N ALA A 120 -0.15 4.38 17.99
CA ALA A 120 -1.15 3.71 18.79
C ALA A 120 -1.12 2.19 18.59
N PHE A 121 -0.95 1.71 17.35
CA PHE A 121 -0.76 0.29 17.07
C PHE A 121 0.48 -0.25 17.78
N TYR A 122 1.61 0.45 17.69
CA TYR A 122 2.85 0.00 18.31
C TYR A 122 2.80 0.04 19.84
N ALA A 123 2.14 1.02 20.44
CA ALA A 123 1.97 1.13 21.89
C ALA A 123 1.05 0.03 22.46
N SER A 124 0.11 -0.45 21.68
CA SER A 124 -0.85 -1.49 22.07
C SER A 124 -0.25 -2.88 21.91
N THR A 125 -0.12 -3.64 23.00
CA THR A 125 0.46 -4.99 22.97
C THR A 125 -0.16 -5.91 21.93
N PRO A 126 -1.51 -6.08 21.83
CA PRO A 126 -2.06 -7.00 20.84
C PRO A 126 -1.81 -6.61 19.39
N HIS A 127 -1.77 -5.29 19.10
CA HIS A 127 -1.43 -4.83 17.74
C HIS A 127 0.04 -5.01 17.44
N ARG A 128 0.91 -4.64 18.39
CA ARG A 128 2.35 -4.82 18.28
C ARG A 128 2.74 -6.29 18.11
N ASP A 129 2.04 -7.19 18.79
CA ASP A 129 2.27 -8.64 18.66
C ASP A 129 2.02 -9.11 17.23
N ASN A 130 0.96 -8.64 16.56
CA ASN A 130 0.74 -8.90 15.14
C ASN A 130 1.86 -8.31 14.27
N MET A 131 2.26 -7.06 14.53
CA MET A 131 3.34 -6.40 13.77
C MET A 131 4.67 -7.17 13.87
N LEU A 132 4.98 -7.73 15.02
CA LEU A 132 6.26 -8.38 15.34
C LEU A 132 6.22 -9.90 15.26
N ASP A 133 5.07 -10.52 14.99
CA ASP A 133 4.98 -11.98 14.90
C ASP A 133 5.92 -12.52 13.80
N LYS A 134 6.82 -13.43 14.20
CA LYS A 134 7.84 -14.02 13.33
C LYS A 134 7.25 -14.92 12.24
N ASP A 135 6.04 -15.42 12.46
CA ASP A 135 5.39 -16.37 11.56
C ASP A 135 4.76 -15.66 10.35
N TYR A 136 4.40 -14.39 10.46
CA TYR A 136 3.90 -13.65 9.29
C TYR A 136 5.03 -13.31 8.32
N THR A 137 4.75 -13.45 7.03
CA THR A 137 5.68 -13.13 5.94
C THR A 137 5.09 -12.18 4.90
N GLN A 138 3.78 -12.00 4.93
CA GLN A 138 3.06 -11.15 3.98
C GLN A 138 2.12 -10.20 4.71
N ILE A 139 1.89 -9.05 4.08
CA ILE A 139 1.03 -8.00 4.61
C ILE A 139 0.20 -7.34 3.50
N GLY A 140 -1.01 -6.94 3.84
CA GLY A 140 -1.79 -5.94 3.13
C GLY A 140 -2.13 -4.81 4.06
N VAL A 141 -2.04 -3.58 3.58
CA VAL A 141 -2.46 -2.40 4.33
C VAL A 141 -3.31 -1.50 3.45
N ALA A 142 -4.36 -0.97 4.02
CA ALA A 142 -5.15 0.08 3.39
C ALA A 142 -5.53 1.16 4.37
N VAL A 143 -5.58 2.37 3.86
CA VAL A 143 -6.06 3.56 4.59
C VAL A 143 -7.11 4.25 3.75
N VAL A 144 -8.30 4.36 4.28
CA VAL A 144 -9.40 5.12 3.68
C VAL A 144 -9.65 6.37 4.51
N VAL A 145 -9.63 7.53 3.87
CA VAL A 145 -9.85 8.81 4.55
C VAL A 145 -11.22 9.37 4.15
N ILE A 146 -12.11 9.51 5.12
CA ILE A 146 -13.44 10.12 4.92
C ILE A 146 -13.65 11.18 6.01
N LYS A 147 -13.98 12.40 5.62
CA LYS A 147 -14.22 13.52 6.54
C LYS A 147 -13.09 13.71 7.56
N GLY A 148 -11.83 13.59 7.10
CA GLY A 148 -10.65 13.75 7.95
C GLY A 148 -10.34 12.57 8.87
N LYS A 149 -11.18 11.52 8.92
CA LYS A 149 -10.92 10.29 9.66
C LYS A 149 -10.19 9.28 8.77
N TYR A 150 -9.13 8.71 9.32
CA TYR A 150 -8.31 7.66 8.72
C TYR A 150 -8.79 6.31 9.24
N TRP A 151 -9.27 5.47 8.35
CA TRP A 151 -9.69 4.09 8.62
C TRP A 151 -8.63 3.15 8.10
N VAL A 152 -7.98 2.42 8.99
CA VAL A 152 -6.84 1.56 8.66
C VAL A 152 -7.21 0.11 8.88
N ALA A 153 -6.85 -0.74 7.92
CA ALA A 153 -6.80 -2.18 8.08
C ALA A 153 -5.39 -2.67 7.69
N GLU A 154 -4.79 -3.47 8.55
CA GLU A 154 -3.53 -4.18 8.33
C GLU A 154 -3.83 -5.67 8.42
N GLU A 155 -3.64 -6.38 7.31
CA GLU A 155 -3.92 -7.80 7.17
C GLU A 155 -2.61 -8.57 7.07
N TYR A 156 -2.36 -9.48 8.00
CA TYR A 156 -1.14 -10.27 8.09
C TYR A 156 -1.38 -11.71 7.65
N ARG A 157 -0.42 -12.29 6.91
CA ARG A 157 -0.53 -13.67 6.46
C ARG A 157 0.79 -14.43 6.58
N ARG A 158 0.70 -15.68 7.10
CA ARG A 158 1.63 -16.76 6.80
C ARG A 158 0.99 -17.64 5.75
N PRO A 159 1.48 -17.75 4.53
CA PRO A 159 0.94 -18.65 3.54
C PRO A 159 1.17 -20.12 3.95
N MET A 160 0.24 -20.99 3.58
CA MET A 160 0.32 -22.44 3.82
C MET A 160 1.41 -23.08 2.95
N HIS A 161 1.43 -22.68 1.69
CA HIS A 161 2.49 -23.03 0.73
C HIS A 161 3.27 -21.76 0.45
N ALA A 162 4.60 -21.89 0.32
CA ALA A 162 5.37 -20.77 -0.20
C ALA A 162 4.66 -20.35 -1.50
N THR A 163 3.90 -19.25 -1.44
CA THR A 163 3.67 -18.53 -2.66
C THR A 163 5.08 -18.29 -3.14
N VAL A 164 5.44 -18.85 -4.31
CA VAL A 164 6.38 -18.14 -5.14
C VAL A 164 5.71 -16.78 -5.26
N SER A 165 5.99 -15.93 -4.25
CA SER A 165 5.93 -14.52 -4.47
C SER A 165 6.64 -14.46 -5.81
N ALA A 166 5.87 -14.22 -6.89
CA ALA A 166 6.51 -13.70 -8.03
C ALA A 166 7.31 -12.57 -7.38
N LYS A 167 8.57 -12.88 -7.04
CA LYS A 167 9.61 -11.94 -7.12
C LYS A 167 9.22 -11.33 -8.44
N VAL A 168 8.63 -10.15 -8.40
CA VAL A 168 8.93 -9.16 -9.39
C VAL A 168 10.42 -8.87 -9.07
N ALA A 169 11.24 -9.93 -9.13
CA ALA A 169 12.43 -9.89 -9.85
C ALA A 169 11.88 -9.35 -11.19
N HIS A 170 12.04 -8.06 -11.36
CA HIS A 170 12.37 -7.55 -12.66
C HIS A 170 13.56 -8.41 -13.14
N LYS A 171 13.29 -9.64 -13.50
CA LYS A 171 14.02 -10.34 -14.53
C LYS A 171 13.58 -9.58 -15.77
N THR A 172 14.22 -8.41 -15.95
CA THR A 172 14.31 -7.71 -17.20
C THR A 172 14.93 -8.66 -18.22
N THR A 173 14.12 -9.61 -18.69
CA THR A 173 14.34 -10.39 -19.88
C THR A 173 13.12 -10.34 -20.77
N HIS A 174 12.38 -9.24 -20.69
CA HIS A 174 11.87 -8.58 -21.87
C HIS A 174 12.77 -7.38 -22.05
N LYS A 175 13.51 -7.33 -23.15
CA LYS A 175 13.99 -6.12 -23.78
C LYS A 175 12.73 -5.26 -23.90
N ALA A 176 12.37 -4.59 -22.81
CA ALA A 176 11.18 -3.73 -22.74
C ALA A 176 11.46 -2.69 -23.80
N LYS A 177 10.72 -2.75 -24.89
CA LYS A 177 10.73 -1.72 -25.92
C LYS A 177 10.65 -0.41 -25.16
N ALA A 178 11.73 0.37 -25.19
CA ALA A 178 11.93 1.53 -24.35
C ALA A 178 10.72 2.43 -24.52
N VAL A 179 9.83 2.45 -23.54
CA VAL A 179 8.58 3.22 -23.62
C VAL A 179 8.96 4.67 -23.45
N THR A 180 8.98 5.38 -24.55
CA THR A 180 9.19 6.83 -24.58
C THR A 180 7.88 7.52 -24.28
N LEU A 181 7.82 8.29 -23.18
CA LEU A 181 6.69 9.14 -22.89
C LEU A 181 6.77 10.44 -23.74
N LYS A 182 5.63 10.83 -24.28
CA LYS A 182 5.48 12.00 -25.17
C LYS A 182 4.10 12.61 -25.02
N VAL A 183 3.85 13.74 -25.64
CA VAL A 183 2.51 14.34 -25.69
C VAL A 183 1.47 13.29 -26.08
N GLY A 184 0.37 13.25 -25.32
CA GLY A 184 -0.68 12.24 -25.40
C GLY A 184 -0.49 11.01 -24.52
N SER A 185 0.71 10.75 -23.96
CA SER A 185 0.91 9.69 -22.97
C SER A 185 0.12 10.01 -21.69
N ARG A 186 -0.43 8.95 -21.04
CA ARG A 186 -1.25 9.09 -19.84
C ARG A 186 -0.88 8.02 -18.79
N GLY A 187 -1.20 8.29 -17.52
CA GLY A 187 -1.16 7.32 -16.43
C GLY A 187 0.01 7.50 -15.46
N ALA A 188 0.25 6.48 -14.63
CA ALA A 188 1.16 6.54 -13.48
C ALA A 188 2.61 6.89 -13.84
N ARG A 189 3.11 6.43 -15.00
CA ARG A 189 4.45 6.75 -15.49
C ARG A 189 4.61 8.22 -15.81
N VAL A 190 3.57 8.84 -16.37
CA VAL A 190 3.56 10.29 -16.66
C VAL A 190 3.57 11.07 -15.36
N ARG A 191 2.74 10.70 -14.38
CA ARG A 191 2.74 11.34 -13.05
C ARG A 191 4.10 11.26 -12.36
N ALA A 192 4.77 10.10 -12.45
CA ALA A 192 6.11 9.94 -11.87
C ALA A 192 7.12 10.93 -12.48
N VAL A 193 7.11 11.08 -13.81
CA VAL A 193 7.96 12.04 -14.52
C VAL A 193 7.61 13.48 -14.17
N GLN A 194 6.33 13.81 -14.10
CA GLN A 194 5.87 15.15 -13.72
C GLN A 194 6.34 15.57 -12.33
N ARG A 195 6.36 14.62 -11.37
CA ARG A 195 6.90 14.88 -10.02
C ARG A 195 8.39 15.12 -10.04
N LEU A 196 9.15 14.31 -10.78
CA LEU A 196 10.59 14.50 -10.91
C LEU A 196 10.94 15.84 -11.60
N LEU A 197 10.03 16.35 -12.43
CA LEU A 197 10.14 17.66 -13.07
C LEU A 197 9.57 18.80 -12.23
N HIS A 198 9.03 18.51 -11.03
CA HIS A 198 8.37 19.49 -10.15
C HIS A 198 7.23 20.26 -10.82
N VAL A 199 6.45 19.61 -11.68
CA VAL A 199 5.24 20.15 -12.30
C VAL A 199 3.99 19.41 -11.85
N THR A 200 2.81 19.99 -12.13
CA THR A 200 1.52 19.37 -11.79
C THR A 200 1.44 17.93 -12.30
N ALA A 201 1.28 16.97 -11.35
CA ALA A 201 1.30 15.55 -11.65
C ALA A 201 -0.11 15.02 -11.95
N ASP A 202 -0.75 15.54 -12.99
CA ASP A 202 -2.10 15.18 -13.45
C ASP A 202 -2.15 13.82 -14.18
N GLY A 203 -0.98 13.31 -14.57
CA GLY A 203 -0.85 12.06 -15.31
C GLY A 203 -1.16 12.18 -16.78
N ILE A 204 -1.22 13.40 -17.31
CA ILE A 204 -1.42 13.70 -18.74
C ILE A 204 -0.17 14.39 -19.27
N PHE A 205 0.51 13.78 -20.22
CA PHE A 205 1.66 14.37 -20.87
C PHE A 205 1.18 15.41 -21.89
N GLY A 206 0.82 16.58 -21.39
CA GLY A 206 0.36 17.72 -22.19
C GLY A 206 1.51 18.65 -22.60
N PRO A 207 1.18 19.83 -23.22
CA PRO A 207 2.15 20.85 -23.61
C PRO A 207 3.02 21.34 -22.45
N HIS A 208 2.44 21.52 -21.26
CA HIS A 208 3.18 21.94 -20.05
C HIS A 208 4.22 20.91 -19.63
N THR A 209 3.85 19.61 -19.62
CA THR A 209 4.80 18.53 -19.32
C THR A 209 5.92 18.47 -20.37
N LYS A 210 5.59 18.65 -21.66
CA LYS A 210 6.57 18.69 -22.75
C LYS A 210 7.57 19.84 -22.54
N ALA A 211 7.10 21.04 -22.25
CA ALA A 211 7.96 22.21 -22.01
C ALA A 211 8.90 22.00 -20.82
N ALA A 212 8.40 21.41 -19.73
CA ALA A 212 9.22 21.06 -18.58
C ALA A 212 10.31 20.03 -18.91
N VAL A 213 9.97 19.01 -19.71
CA VAL A 213 10.95 18.02 -20.20
C VAL A 213 12.01 18.69 -21.08
N GLU A 214 11.65 19.57 -21.98
CA GLU A 214 12.58 20.29 -22.83
C GLU A 214 13.51 21.21 -22.04
N LYS A 215 12.98 21.90 -21.01
CA LYS A 215 13.79 22.70 -20.08
C LYS A 215 14.80 21.84 -19.35
N PHE A 216 14.36 20.70 -18.80
CA PHE A 216 15.21 19.73 -18.13
C PHE A 216 16.31 19.19 -19.07
N GLN A 217 15.94 18.80 -20.29
CA GLN A 217 16.88 18.27 -21.29
C GLN A 217 17.96 19.28 -21.64
N ARG A 218 17.61 20.58 -21.81
CA ARG A 218 18.59 21.65 -22.02
C ARG A 218 19.57 21.77 -20.87
N HIS A 219 19.05 21.82 -19.65
CA HIS A 219 19.86 21.98 -18.44
C HIS A 219 20.84 20.80 -18.21
N HIS A 220 20.45 19.61 -18.61
CA HIS A 220 21.26 18.39 -18.46
C HIS A 220 22.00 17.98 -19.74
N HIS A 221 22.16 18.90 -20.71
CA HIS A 221 22.86 18.65 -21.98
C HIS A 221 22.36 17.41 -22.74
N LEU A 222 21.07 17.11 -22.62
CA LEU A 222 20.42 16.01 -23.33
C LEU A 222 19.82 16.50 -24.66
N LYS A 223 19.54 15.56 -25.59
CA LYS A 223 18.81 15.90 -26.81
C LYS A 223 17.44 16.49 -26.45
N VAL A 224 17.22 17.76 -26.80
CA VAL A 224 15.99 18.49 -26.53
C VAL A 224 14.93 18.10 -27.57
N ASN A 225 14.05 17.17 -27.18
CA ASN A 225 12.98 16.66 -28.05
C ASN A 225 11.62 16.55 -27.35
N GLY A 226 11.54 17.00 -26.09
CA GLY A 226 10.31 16.97 -25.31
C GLY A 226 9.77 15.57 -25.04
N ARG A 227 10.61 14.52 -25.17
CA ARG A 227 10.22 13.12 -24.91
C ARG A 227 11.05 12.54 -23.77
N VAL A 228 10.45 11.73 -22.93
CA VAL A 228 11.16 11.05 -21.86
C VAL A 228 11.47 9.62 -22.31
N GLY A 229 12.62 9.49 -22.95
CA GLY A 229 13.24 8.19 -23.28
C GLY A 229 14.18 7.72 -22.16
N PRO A 230 14.90 6.59 -22.36
CA PRO A 230 15.76 5.99 -21.34
C PRO A 230 16.82 6.97 -20.78
N LYS A 231 17.49 7.72 -21.64
CA LYS A 231 18.53 8.70 -21.22
C LYS A 231 17.93 9.83 -20.37
N THR A 232 16.79 10.40 -20.79
CA THR A 232 16.11 11.45 -20.03
C THR A 232 15.57 10.91 -18.70
N LEU A 233 15.02 9.69 -18.71
CA LEU A 233 14.51 9.07 -17.49
C LEU A 233 15.63 8.73 -16.48
N ALA A 234 16.79 8.31 -16.97
CA ALA A 234 17.96 8.07 -16.13
C ALA A 234 18.42 9.37 -15.45
N ALA A 235 18.56 10.45 -16.22
CA ALA A 235 18.96 11.76 -15.69
C ALA A 235 17.96 12.35 -14.69
N LEU A 236 16.65 12.08 -14.85
CA LEU A 236 15.61 12.54 -13.91
C LEU A 236 15.66 11.83 -12.55
N ARG A 237 16.40 10.75 -12.41
CA ARG A 237 16.49 9.93 -11.18
C ARG A 237 17.75 10.20 -10.35
N HIS A 238 18.65 10.99 -10.86
CA HIS A 238 19.88 11.48 -10.20
C HIS A 238 19.75 12.95 -9.83
#